data_abd3dfdf3845608ed47fcb0d9f82df88
#
_entry.id   abd3dfdf3845608ed47fcb0d9f82df88
#
_cell.length_a   1.000
_cell.length_b   1.000
_cell.length_c   1.000
_cell.angle_alpha   90.00
_cell.angle_beta   90.00
_cell.angle_gamma   90.00
#
_symmetry.space_group_name_H-M   'P 1'
#
loop_
_entity.id
_entity.type
_entity.pdbx_description
1 polymer ?
#
loop_
_entity_poly.entity_id
_entity_poly.type
_entity_poly.pdbx_seq_one_letter_code
_entity_poly.pdbx_strand_id
1 'polypeptide(L)'
;MGLFDKIFHRPPKNSKFAPTMDGLIPIYTQLGTNIYASDVVQQALKCIVDEMKKLNPVHVRYNGVDPVPVKSTVQDVLDEPNPLMTTSEFIEKTMYLLLMNYNAFIIPTYYTWVDEKTGVERRYYESLYPIQPTQVDFIEDNSGRLFVKFYFWNGEQTTILYDNVIHLRYNYSVNQYMGGGITGQPDHAALLKTVQLNEQLLQGVAKAMNASYAVNGVVKYNTLIDDGTVEKNLQELERKLKNSESGFLPLDLKAEFTPFERKSEIVDDKTLKFIDEKILRYFGVPLAILTGDYAKEQYEAFYQKTLEPIVKSISQAFTKKLFTKREKAFGNRVELYPAELIFMTISQKIEMVGQLAPTGAMFENEKRTIYGLRPLPELEGKRYMSLNWVDADMAAQYQLGNKNNVKVDIIDETKEGV
;
A
#
# COMPACT_ATOMS: atom_id res chain seq x y z
N MET A 1 -35.67 -4.14 2.24
CA MET A 1 -34.89 -2.90 2.16
C MET A 1 -33.43 -3.30 2.08
N GLY A 2 -32.79 -3.04 0.93
CA GLY A 2 -31.39 -3.38 0.71
C GLY A 2 -30.46 -2.51 1.57
N LEU A 3 -29.22 -2.96 1.75
CA LEU A 3 -28.18 -2.23 2.48
C LEU A 3 -28.05 -0.78 1.96
N PHE A 4 -28.28 -0.58 0.66
CA PHE A 4 -28.20 0.69 -0.01
C PHE A 4 -29.34 1.66 0.40
N ASP A 5 -30.56 1.19 0.66
CA ASP A 5 -31.70 2.06 1.03
C ASP A 5 -31.51 2.79 2.36
N LYS A 6 -30.69 2.26 3.27
CA LYS A 6 -30.38 2.88 4.57
C LYS A 6 -29.36 4.02 4.48
N ILE A 7 -28.53 4.02 3.44
CA ILE A 7 -27.36 4.88 3.33
C ILE A 7 -27.63 6.12 2.49
N PHE A 8 -28.67 6.09 1.63
CA PHE A 8 -28.78 7.03 0.54
C PHE A 8 -29.95 8.01 0.71
N HIS A 9 -29.62 9.28 0.64
CA HIS A 9 -30.59 10.37 0.63
C HIS A 9 -30.95 10.75 -0.81
N ARG A 10 -32.19 11.19 -1.05
CA ARG A 10 -32.58 11.69 -2.37
C ARG A 10 -31.71 12.88 -2.74
N PRO A 11 -31.30 13.00 -4.03
CA PRO A 11 -30.50 14.14 -4.46
C PRO A 11 -31.30 15.43 -4.25
N PRO A 12 -30.65 16.56 -3.96
CA PRO A 12 -31.33 17.86 -3.84
C PRO A 12 -32.00 18.22 -5.15
N LYS A 13 -33.23 18.75 -5.08
CA LYS A 13 -34.10 19.03 -6.25
C LYS A 13 -33.50 20.01 -7.26
N ASN A 14 -32.56 20.87 -6.87
CA ASN A 14 -31.89 21.86 -7.71
C ASN A 14 -30.40 21.82 -7.50
N SER A 15 -29.74 20.77 -8.04
CA SER A 15 -28.29 20.62 -7.97
C SER A 15 -27.64 21.01 -9.30
N LYS A 16 -26.49 21.69 -9.24
CA LYS A 16 -25.62 21.98 -10.37
C LYS A 16 -24.30 21.22 -10.17
N PHE A 17 -23.59 20.94 -11.27
CA PHE A 17 -22.22 20.43 -11.16
C PHE A 17 -21.36 21.43 -10.39
N ALA A 18 -20.60 20.94 -9.41
CA ALA A 18 -19.71 21.79 -8.64
C ALA A 18 -18.57 22.27 -9.56
N PRO A 19 -18.41 23.59 -9.76
CA PRO A 19 -17.31 24.11 -10.55
C PRO A 19 -16.00 23.91 -9.77
N THR A 20 -14.95 23.54 -10.48
CA THR A 20 -13.59 23.66 -9.96
C THR A 20 -13.13 25.12 -10.04
N MET A 21 -12.09 25.50 -9.29
CA MET A 21 -11.50 26.83 -9.40
C MET A 21 -11.07 27.18 -10.83
N ASP A 22 -10.70 26.18 -11.62
CA ASP A 22 -10.28 26.30 -13.02
C ASP A 22 -11.42 26.11 -14.02
N GLY A 23 -12.67 26.00 -13.56
CA GLY A 23 -13.86 25.82 -14.41
C GLY A 23 -13.98 24.44 -15.07
N LEU A 24 -13.10 23.48 -14.72
CA LEU A 24 -13.12 22.13 -15.27
C LEU A 24 -14.13 21.25 -14.49
N ILE A 25 -14.85 20.40 -15.21
CA ILE A 25 -15.71 19.39 -14.59
C ILE A 25 -14.84 18.19 -14.23
N PRO A 26 -14.77 17.77 -12.95
CA PRO A 26 -14.02 16.61 -12.57
C PRO A 26 -14.61 15.34 -13.21
N ILE A 27 -13.81 14.62 -13.94
CA ILE A 27 -14.19 13.34 -14.55
C ILE A 27 -13.48 12.23 -13.79
N TYR A 28 -14.25 11.26 -13.29
CA TYR A 28 -13.74 10.04 -12.73
C TYR A 28 -13.83 8.94 -13.80
N THR A 29 -12.69 8.35 -14.15
CA THR A 29 -12.64 7.16 -14.98
C THR A 29 -11.89 6.08 -14.25
N GLN A 30 -12.37 4.84 -14.38
CA GLN A 30 -11.61 3.70 -13.92
C GLN A 30 -10.38 3.51 -14.80
N LEU A 31 -9.31 3.02 -14.20
CA LEU A 31 -8.13 2.60 -14.92
C LEU A 31 -8.52 1.62 -16.02
N GLY A 32 -8.08 1.89 -17.25
CA GLY A 32 -8.32 0.97 -18.35
C GLY A 32 -7.80 -0.43 -18.01
N THR A 33 -8.56 -1.44 -18.36
CA THR A 33 -8.22 -2.86 -18.12
C THR A 33 -6.84 -3.26 -18.67
N ASN A 34 -6.35 -2.55 -19.67
CA ASN A 34 -5.07 -2.84 -20.35
C ASN A 34 -3.83 -2.63 -19.47
N ILE A 35 -3.81 -1.65 -18.56
CA ILE A 35 -2.66 -1.43 -17.68
C ILE A 35 -2.61 -2.50 -16.60
N TYR A 36 -3.76 -2.83 -16.03
CA TYR A 36 -3.86 -3.86 -15.00
C TYR A 36 -3.61 -5.28 -15.53
N ALA A 37 -3.71 -5.49 -16.84
CA ALA A 37 -3.36 -6.76 -17.48
C ALA A 37 -1.85 -7.06 -17.45
N SER A 38 -1.00 -6.04 -17.21
CA SER A 38 0.45 -6.25 -17.04
C SER A 38 0.77 -6.91 -15.70
N ASP A 39 1.47 -8.03 -15.73
CA ASP A 39 1.92 -8.77 -14.55
C ASP A 39 2.87 -7.95 -13.67
N VAL A 40 3.77 -7.17 -14.27
CA VAL A 40 4.70 -6.28 -13.54
C VAL A 40 3.96 -5.19 -12.78
N VAL A 41 2.90 -4.63 -13.38
CA VAL A 41 2.03 -3.65 -12.70
C VAL A 41 1.31 -4.30 -11.54
N GLN A 42 0.74 -5.49 -11.73
CA GLN A 42 0.08 -6.23 -10.65
C GLN A 42 1.03 -6.53 -9.49
N GLN A 43 2.26 -6.96 -9.79
CA GLN A 43 3.28 -7.23 -8.79
C GLN A 43 3.66 -5.97 -8.00
N ALA A 44 3.81 -4.82 -8.68
CA ALA A 44 4.11 -3.54 -8.02
C ALA A 44 2.97 -3.11 -7.09
N LEU A 45 1.73 -3.16 -7.56
CA LEU A 45 0.55 -2.83 -6.75
C LEU A 45 0.43 -3.77 -5.56
N LYS A 46 0.55 -5.07 -5.78
CA LYS A 46 0.48 -6.08 -4.73
C LYS A 46 1.55 -5.84 -3.66
N CYS A 47 2.78 -5.52 -4.04
CA CYS A 47 3.86 -5.24 -3.11
C CYS A 47 3.52 -4.08 -2.16
N ILE A 48 2.98 -2.97 -2.67
CA ILE A 48 2.54 -1.84 -1.85
C ILE A 48 1.36 -2.24 -0.96
N VAL A 49 0.37 -2.91 -1.53
CA VAL A 49 -0.86 -3.30 -0.82
C VAL A 49 -0.57 -4.29 0.29
N ASP A 50 0.31 -5.28 0.05
CA ASP A 50 0.71 -6.27 1.05
C ASP A 50 1.43 -5.65 2.25
N GLU A 51 2.18 -4.56 2.05
CA GLU A 51 2.76 -3.81 3.15
C GLU A 51 1.70 -2.95 3.87
N MET A 52 0.81 -2.31 3.14
CA MET A 52 -0.21 -1.45 3.72
C MET A 52 -1.25 -2.22 4.56
N LYS A 53 -1.62 -3.43 4.16
CA LYS A 53 -2.58 -4.25 4.92
C LYS A 53 -2.07 -4.80 6.25
N LYS A 54 -0.75 -4.67 6.51
CA LYS A 54 -0.15 -4.97 7.82
C LYS A 54 -0.37 -3.85 8.84
N LEU A 55 -0.84 -2.68 8.40
CA LEU A 55 -1.06 -1.54 9.27
C LEU A 55 -2.36 -1.69 10.04
N ASN A 56 -2.32 -1.35 11.32
CA ASN A 56 -3.50 -1.30 12.17
C ASN A 56 -3.94 0.16 12.37
N PRO A 57 -5.14 0.54 11.95
CA PRO A 57 -5.69 1.86 12.24
C PRO A 57 -6.11 1.91 13.72
N VAL A 58 -5.64 2.92 14.45
CA VAL A 58 -5.92 3.10 15.87
C VAL A 58 -6.47 4.49 16.13
N HIS A 59 -7.56 4.57 16.90
CA HIS A 59 -8.03 5.84 17.45
C HIS A 59 -7.14 6.24 18.62
N VAL A 60 -6.45 7.35 18.49
CA VAL A 60 -5.61 7.90 19.55
C VAL A 60 -6.09 9.29 19.97
N ARG A 61 -5.83 9.62 21.24
CA ARG A 61 -5.98 10.98 21.74
C ARG A 61 -4.63 11.49 22.23
N TYR A 62 -4.22 12.61 21.68
CA TYR A 62 -3.03 13.31 22.14
C TYR A 62 -3.32 14.04 23.46
N ASN A 63 -2.60 13.64 24.49
CA ASN A 63 -2.59 14.33 25.78
C ASN A 63 -1.18 14.98 25.95
N GLY A 64 -1.05 16.19 25.41
CA GLY A 64 0.28 16.79 25.21
C GLY A 64 0.99 16.23 23.98
N VAL A 65 2.13 15.58 24.17
CA VAL A 65 2.96 15.02 23.07
C VAL A 65 2.61 13.56 22.79
N ASP A 66 2.14 12.82 23.80
CA ASP A 66 1.96 11.37 23.73
C ASP A 66 0.58 10.97 23.20
N PRO A 67 0.52 10.12 22.16
CA PRO A 67 -0.73 9.51 21.69
C PRO A 67 -1.16 8.38 22.63
N VAL A 68 -2.37 8.47 23.15
CA VAL A 68 -2.97 7.42 23.99
C VAL A 68 -4.10 6.74 23.22
N PRO A 69 -4.08 5.41 23.04
CA PRO A 69 -5.17 4.68 22.41
C PRO A 69 -6.49 4.85 23.18
N VAL A 70 -7.58 5.03 22.44
CA VAL A 70 -8.92 5.28 23.01
C VAL A 70 -9.89 4.22 22.53
N LYS A 71 -10.55 3.53 23.48
CA LYS A 71 -11.69 2.66 23.18
C LYS A 71 -12.90 3.54 22.84
N SER A 72 -13.43 3.42 21.65
CA SER A 72 -14.55 4.23 21.15
C SER A 72 -15.24 3.53 19.99
N THR A 73 -16.44 3.99 19.63
CA THR A 73 -17.15 3.51 18.44
C THR A 73 -16.37 3.72 17.14
N VAL A 74 -15.44 4.69 17.11
CA VAL A 74 -14.51 4.84 16.00
C VAL A 74 -13.51 3.70 15.99
N GLN A 75 -12.96 3.29 17.16
CA GLN A 75 -12.07 2.13 17.21
C GLN A 75 -12.79 0.85 16.83
N ASP A 76 -14.02 0.66 17.31
CA ASP A 76 -14.80 -0.54 16.99
C ASP A 76 -14.98 -0.70 15.47
N VAL A 77 -15.27 0.39 14.74
CA VAL A 77 -15.43 0.37 13.28
C VAL A 77 -14.09 0.32 12.52
N LEU A 78 -12.98 0.63 13.17
CA LEU A 78 -11.65 0.43 12.60
C LEU A 78 -11.19 -1.03 12.74
N ASP A 79 -11.58 -1.69 13.84
CA ASP A 79 -11.27 -3.10 14.10
C ASP A 79 -12.17 -4.03 13.29
N GLU A 80 -13.45 -3.68 13.12
CA GLU A 80 -14.44 -4.40 12.30
C GLU A 80 -15.12 -3.43 11.33
N PRO A 81 -14.51 -3.15 10.18
CA PRO A 81 -15.00 -2.11 9.26
C PRO A 81 -16.41 -2.39 8.73
N ASN A 82 -16.76 -3.63 8.47
CA ASN A 82 -18.08 -4.05 8.05
C ASN A 82 -18.23 -5.58 8.15
N PRO A 83 -19.48 -6.12 8.10
CA PRO A 83 -19.72 -7.55 8.23
C PRO A 83 -19.11 -8.45 7.13
N LEU A 84 -18.60 -7.86 6.05
CA LEU A 84 -18.09 -8.58 4.88
C LEU A 84 -16.57 -8.65 4.83
N MET A 85 -15.87 -7.77 5.56
CA MET A 85 -14.44 -7.57 5.42
C MET A 85 -13.77 -7.41 6.78
N THR A 86 -12.66 -8.09 6.96
CA THR A 86 -11.71 -7.81 8.03
C THR A 86 -11.00 -6.48 7.78
N THR A 87 -10.35 -5.92 8.79
CA THR A 87 -9.55 -4.67 8.65
C THR A 87 -8.49 -4.80 7.56
N SER A 88 -7.82 -5.94 7.49
CA SER A 88 -6.80 -6.21 6.47
C SER A 88 -7.39 -6.19 5.05
N GLU A 89 -8.52 -6.87 4.83
CA GLU A 89 -9.22 -6.90 3.53
C GLU A 89 -9.81 -5.52 3.16
N PHE A 90 -10.29 -4.79 4.15
CA PHE A 90 -10.76 -3.42 3.96
C PHE A 90 -9.64 -2.49 3.48
N ILE A 91 -8.46 -2.56 4.12
CA ILE A 91 -7.29 -1.79 3.72
C ILE A 91 -6.83 -2.25 2.33
N GLU A 92 -6.74 -3.54 2.09
CA GLU A 92 -6.36 -4.12 0.80
C GLU A 92 -7.24 -3.56 -0.33
N LYS A 93 -8.56 -3.68 -0.21
CA LYS A 93 -9.51 -3.16 -1.21
C LYS A 93 -9.38 -1.65 -1.39
N THR A 94 -9.28 -0.91 -0.30
CA THR A 94 -9.14 0.55 -0.32
C THR A 94 -7.86 0.96 -1.05
N MET A 95 -6.76 0.27 -0.80
CA MET A 95 -5.48 0.54 -1.43
C MET A 95 -5.47 0.23 -2.91
N TYR A 96 -6.05 -0.90 -3.33
CA TYR A 96 -6.21 -1.18 -4.76
C TYR A 96 -7.02 -0.10 -5.46
N LEU A 97 -8.15 0.32 -4.88
CA LEU A 97 -8.97 1.40 -5.45
C LEU A 97 -8.18 2.71 -5.53
N LEU A 98 -7.41 3.03 -4.50
CA LEU A 98 -6.61 4.26 -4.45
C LEU A 98 -5.49 4.27 -5.50
N LEU A 99 -4.72 3.20 -5.61
CA LEU A 99 -3.58 3.12 -6.51
C LEU A 99 -4.00 2.99 -7.99
N MET A 100 -5.11 2.29 -8.25
CA MET A 100 -5.62 2.13 -9.61
C MET A 100 -6.34 3.37 -10.14
N ASN A 101 -7.12 4.05 -9.29
CA ASN A 101 -7.99 5.14 -9.73
C ASN A 101 -7.52 6.50 -9.22
N TYR A 102 -6.41 6.57 -8.44
CA TYR A 102 -5.93 7.74 -7.71
C TYR A 102 -6.96 8.36 -6.75
N ASN A 103 -8.10 7.74 -6.67
CA ASN A 103 -9.22 8.13 -5.83
C ASN A 103 -9.86 6.88 -5.23
N ALA A 104 -10.05 6.87 -3.91
CA ALA A 104 -10.83 5.84 -3.24
C ALA A 104 -11.88 6.50 -2.36
N PHE A 105 -13.10 5.99 -2.43
CA PHE A 105 -14.24 6.49 -1.68
C PHE A 105 -14.70 5.44 -0.68
N ILE A 106 -14.84 5.86 0.57
CA ILE A 106 -15.33 5.02 1.66
C ILE A 106 -16.57 5.70 2.22
N ILE A 107 -17.67 4.96 2.31
CA ILE A 107 -18.92 5.44 2.87
C ILE A 107 -19.05 4.90 4.29
N PRO A 108 -18.97 5.76 5.32
CA PRO A 108 -19.30 5.39 6.68
C PRO A 108 -20.82 5.35 6.86
N THR A 109 -21.32 4.32 7.52
CA THR A 109 -22.67 4.27 8.04
C THR A 109 -22.63 4.66 9.52
N TYR A 110 -23.58 5.44 9.93
CA TYR A 110 -23.69 5.89 11.32
C TYR A 110 -25.14 6.27 11.67
N TYR A 111 -25.45 6.23 12.95
CA TYR A 111 -26.63 6.87 13.51
C TYR A 111 -26.22 8.06 14.37
N THR A 112 -27.08 9.04 14.43
CA THR A 112 -26.90 10.24 15.26
C THR A 112 -27.67 10.12 16.56
N TRP A 113 -26.98 10.40 17.66
CA TRP A 113 -27.61 10.53 18.96
C TRP A 113 -27.35 11.93 19.49
N VAL A 114 -28.42 12.53 20.02
CA VAL A 114 -28.33 13.85 20.67
C VAL A 114 -28.33 13.64 22.16
N ASP A 115 -27.29 14.08 22.83
CA ASP A 115 -27.20 14.07 24.28
C ASP A 115 -28.24 15.05 24.85
N GLU A 116 -29.26 14.53 25.54
CA GLU A 116 -30.38 15.32 26.07
C GLU A 116 -29.93 16.42 27.05
N LYS A 117 -28.79 16.21 27.76
CA LYS A 117 -28.29 17.16 28.77
C LYS A 117 -27.48 18.29 28.13
N THR A 118 -26.71 17.99 27.10
CA THR A 118 -25.76 18.94 26.48
C THR A 118 -26.22 19.46 25.13
N GLY A 119 -27.25 18.86 24.52
CA GLY A 119 -27.69 19.15 23.16
C GLY A 119 -26.66 18.83 22.07
N VAL A 120 -25.59 18.12 22.44
CA VAL A 120 -24.49 17.80 21.51
C VAL A 120 -24.87 16.56 20.70
N GLU A 121 -24.89 16.74 19.38
CA GLU A 121 -25.04 15.64 18.43
C GLU A 121 -23.76 14.83 18.34
N ARG A 122 -23.87 13.51 18.54
CA ARG A 122 -22.77 12.55 18.41
C ARG A 122 -23.10 11.53 17.32
N ARG A 123 -22.08 11.12 16.57
CA ARG A 123 -22.18 10.09 15.54
C ARG A 123 -21.63 8.78 16.09
N TYR A 124 -22.42 7.73 15.96
CA TYR A 124 -22.01 6.36 16.25
C TYR A 124 -21.83 5.65 14.93
N TYR A 125 -20.59 5.37 14.58
CA TYR A 125 -20.26 4.68 13.33
C TYR A 125 -20.56 3.19 13.48
N GLU A 126 -21.21 2.62 12.46
CA GLU A 126 -21.57 1.20 12.41
C GLU A 126 -20.70 0.43 11.43
N SER A 127 -20.35 1.05 10.28
CA SER A 127 -19.57 0.37 9.25
C SER A 127 -18.87 1.36 8.32
N LEU A 128 -17.83 0.87 7.64
CA LEU A 128 -17.08 1.57 6.60
C LEU A 128 -17.10 0.72 5.32
N TYR A 129 -17.64 1.23 4.22
CA TYR A 129 -17.72 0.51 2.94
C TYR A 129 -16.88 1.18 1.87
N PRO A 130 -15.76 0.57 1.42
CA PRO A 130 -15.05 1.02 0.24
C PRO A 130 -15.87 0.70 -1.00
N ILE A 131 -16.21 1.71 -1.78
CA ILE A 131 -17.05 1.60 -2.98
C ILE A 131 -16.23 1.74 -4.25
N GLN A 132 -16.68 1.07 -5.31
CA GLN A 132 -16.10 1.17 -6.65
C GLN A 132 -17.16 1.70 -7.62
N PRO A 133 -17.28 3.03 -7.76
CA PRO A 133 -18.19 3.62 -8.73
C PRO A 133 -17.62 3.52 -10.15
N THR A 134 -18.48 3.55 -11.15
CA THR A 134 -18.09 3.67 -12.57
C THR A 134 -17.85 5.13 -12.96
N GLN A 135 -18.61 6.05 -12.37
CA GLN A 135 -18.49 7.47 -12.56
C GLN A 135 -18.80 8.20 -11.25
N VAL A 136 -18.19 9.35 -11.05
CA VAL A 136 -18.38 10.22 -9.89
C VAL A 136 -18.55 11.66 -10.34
N ASP A 137 -19.66 12.27 -9.91
CA ASP A 137 -19.92 13.68 -10.17
C ASP A 137 -19.96 14.46 -8.85
N PHE A 138 -19.35 15.62 -8.82
CA PHE A 138 -19.45 16.55 -7.71
C PHE A 138 -20.56 17.56 -8.02
N ILE A 139 -21.49 17.70 -7.10
CA ILE A 139 -22.71 18.49 -7.25
C ILE A 139 -22.80 19.47 -6.08
N GLU A 140 -23.14 20.71 -6.38
CA GLU A 140 -23.39 21.74 -5.37
C GLU A 140 -24.87 22.10 -5.34
N ASP A 141 -25.42 22.21 -4.14
CA ASP A 141 -26.78 22.72 -3.97
C ASP A 141 -26.82 24.27 -3.96
N ASN A 142 -28.01 24.84 -3.95
CA ASN A 142 -28.19 26.31 -3.92
C ASN A 142 -27.64 26.97 -2.63
N SER A 143 -27.31 26.18 -1.61
CA SER A 143 -26.75 26.64 -0.34
C SER A 143 -25.20 26.50 -0.28
N GLY A 144 -24.57 26.12 -1.38
CA GLY A 144 -23.12 25.90 -1.46
C GLY A 144 -22.66 24.61 -0.78
N ARG A 145 -23.55 23.66 -0.46
CA ARG A 145 -23.17 22.37 0.09
C ARG A 145 -22.76 21.41 -1.02
N LEU A 146 -21.61 20.78 -0.85
CA LEU A 146 -21.03 19.85 -1.80
C LEU A 146 -21.58 18.44 -1.59
N PHE A 147 -22.06 17.82 -2.66
CA PHE A 147 -22.52 16.44 -2.72
C PHE A 147 -21.67 15.67 -3.74
N VAL A 148 -21.59 14.36 -3.54
CA VAL A 148 -20.97 13.43 -4.50
C VAL A 148 -22.06 12.49 -4.99
N LYS A 149 -22.19 12.40 -6.30
CA LYS A 149 -23.07 11.45 -6.97
C LYS A 149 -22.25 10.32 -7.56
N PHE A 150 -22.54 9.11 -7.13
CA PHE A 150 -21.90 7.89 -7.59
C PHE A 150 -22.81 7.15 -8.55
N TYR A 151 -22.21 6.58 -9.58
CA TYR A 151 -22.86 5.70 -10.55
C TYR A 151 -22.21 4.33 -10.47
N PHE A 152 -23.01 3.28 -10.55
CA PHE A 152 -22.56 1.89 -10.43
C PHE A 152 -22.87 1.08 -11.69
N TRP A 153 -22.18 -0.06 -11.86
CA TRP A 153 -22.33 -0.95 -13.00
C TRP A 153 -23.75 -1.53 -13.20
N ASN A 154 -24.50 -1.67 -12.10
CA ASN A 154 -25.88 -2.13 -12.12
C ASN A 154 -26.90 -1.02 -12.54
N GLY A 155 -26.41 0.17 -12.89
CA GLY A 155 -27.23 1.33 -13.25
C GLY A 155 -27.77 2.11 -12.05
N GLU A 156 -27.50 1.68 -10.82
CA GLU A 156 -27.87 2.43 -9.63
C GLU A 156 -27.06 3.72 -9.52
N GLN A 157 -27.71 4.74 -8.97
CA GLN A 157 -27.11 6.04 -8.72
C GLN A 157 -27.39 6.46 -7.29
N THR A 158 -26.39 7.04 -6.67
CA THR A 158 -26.55 7.51 -5.30
C THR A 158 -25.86 8.84 -5.09
N THR A 159 -26.48 9.69 -4.25
CA THR A 159 -25.95 11.02 -3.95
C THR A 159 -25.77 11.16 -2.44
N ILE A 160 -24.58 11.52 -2.02
CA ILE A 160 -24.21 11.63 -0.61
C ILE A 160 -23.57 12.99 -0.38
N LEU A 161 -23.84 13.61 0.79
CA LEU A 161 -23.15 14.83 1.20
C LEU A 161 -21.65 14.53 1.31
N TYR A 162 -20.80 15.34 0.68
CA TYR A 162 -19.34 15.09 0.64
C TYR A 162 -18.69 15.01 2.04
N ASP A 163 -19.27 15.70 3.02
CA ASP A 163 -18.78 15.60 4.41
C ASP A 163 -18.99 14.22 5.03
N ASN A 164 -19.90 13.42 4.49
CA ASN A 164 -20.18 12.06 4.92
C ASN A 164 -19.44 11.00 4.09
N VAL A 165 -18.47 11.39 3.27
CA VAL A 165 -17.66 10.48 2.45
C VAL A 165 -16.21 10.66 2.84
N ILE A 166 -15.52 9.56 3.16
CA ILE A 166 -14.07 9.56 3.29
C ILE A 166 -13.51 9.40 1.88
N HIS A 167 -12.85 10.43 1.39
CA HIS A 167 -12.26 10.45 0.06
C HIS A 167 -10.75 10.52 0.18
N LEU A 168 -10.09 9.44 -0.23
CA LEU A 168 -8.64 9.33 -0.33
C LEU A 168 -8.22 9.74 -1.74
N ARG A 169 -7.18 10.56 -1.83
CA ARG A 169 -6.64 11.06 -3.10
C ARG A 169 -5.15 10.76 -3.18
N TYR A 170 -4.72 10.24 -4.30
CA TYR A 170 -3.33 9.91 -4.57
C TYR A 170 -2.82 10.72 -5.75
N ASN A 171 -1.57 11.15 -5.69
CA ASN A 171 -0.90 12.05 -6.60
C ASN A 171 -1.52 13.46 -6.69
N TYR A 172 -0.65 14.40 -7.08
CA TYR A 172 -1.05 15.78 -7.32
C TYR A 172 -2.04 15.87 -8.49
N SER A 173 -3.05 16.70 -8.33
CA SER A 173 -3.97 17.09 -9.39
C SER A 173 -4.24 18.59 -9.32
N VAL A 174 -4.36 19.25 -10.45
CA VAL A 174 -4.85 20.63 -10.53
C VAL A 174 -6.31 20.69 -10.08
N ASN A 175 -7.04 19.61 -10.28
CA ASN A 175 -8.41 19.49 -9.82
C ASN A 175 -8.46 19.37 -8.28
N GLN A 176 -9.15 20.28 -7.64
CA GLN A 176 -9.28 20.30 -6.16
C GLN A 176 -10.15 19.17 -5.61
N TYR A 177 -10.97 18.51 -6.42
CA TYR A 177 -11.87 17.44 -5.99
C TYR A 177 -11.28 16.06 -6.18
N MET A 178 -10.49 15.82 -7.23
CA MET A 178 -9.96 14.50 -7.58
C MET A 178 -8.45 14.45 -7.44
N GLY A 179 -7.92 13.26 -7.18
CA GLY A 179 -6.50 12.95 -7.29
C GLY A 179 -6.12 12.58 -8.72
N GLY A 180 -4.84 12.64 -9.05
CA GLY A 180 -4.25 12.22 -10.32
C GLY A 180 -4.44 13.20 -11.48
N GLY A 181 -3.33 13.66 -12.09
CA GLY A 181 -3.27 14.43 -13.32
C GLY A 181 -4.02 15.77 -13.38
N ILE A 182 -3.84 16.49 -14.46
CA ILE A 182 -4.44 17.82 -14.71
C ILE A 182 -5.97 17.73 -14.80
N THR A 183 -6.49 16.64 -15.34
CA THR A 183 -7.93 16.43 -15.56
C THR A 183 -8.64 15.81 -14.35
N GLY A 184 -7.92 15.52 -13.27
CA GLY A 184 -8.45 14.76 -12.13
C GLY A 184 -8.64 13.27 -12.45
N GLN A 185 -8.13 12.82 -13.59
CA GLN A 185 -8.10 11.41 -13.95
C GLN A 185 -6.69 10.83 -13.70
N PRO A 186 -6.60 9.52 -13.48
CA PRO A 186 -5.31 8.86 -13.42
C PRO A 186 -4.53 9.12 -14.71
N ASP A 187 -3.49 9.95 -14.67
CA ASP A 187 -2.62 10.16 -15.83
C ASP A 187 -1.58 9.05 -15.90
N HIS A 188 -1.99 7.92 -16.43
CA HIS A 188 -1.13 6.76 -16.66
C HIS A 188 -0.53 6.73 -18.07
N ALA A 189 -0.64 7.80 -18.85
CA ALA A 189 -0.19 7.82 -20.25
C ALA A 189 1.29 7.44 -20.39
N ALA A 190 2.15 7.90 -19.47
CA ALA A 190 3.57 7.55 -19.47
C ALA A 190 3.80 6.07 -19.11
N LEU A 191 3.07 5.55 -18.14
CA LEU A 191 3.11 4.14 -17.76
C LEU A 191 2.58 3.25 -18.88
N LEU A 192 1.45 3.63 -19.50
CA LEU A 192 0.83 2.87 -20.59
C LEU A 192 1.80 2.66 -21.75
N LYS A 193 2.54 3.70 -22.15
CA LYS A 193 3.57 3.57 -23.19
C LYS A 193 4.66 2.56 -22.82
N THR A 194 5.08 2.52 -21.56
CA THR A 194 6.11 1.59 -21.10
C THR A 194 5.57 0.17 -21.05
N VAL A 195 4.33 -0.03 -20.59
CA VAL A 195 3.66 -1.35 -20.54
C VAL A 195 3.43 -1.88 -21.95
N GLN A 196 2.97 -1.03 -22.89
CA GLN A 196 2.81 -1.41 -24.30
C GLN A 196 4.14 -1.82 -24.95
N LEU A 197 5.23 -1.11 -24.63
CA LEU A 197 6.56 -1.49 -25.11
C LEU A 197 6.99 -2.85 -24.54
N ASN A 198 6.75 -3.11 -23.24
CA ASN A 198 7.03 -4.40 -22.63
C ASN A 198 6.27 -5.54 -23.34
N GLU A 199 4.98 -5.35 -23.56
CA GLU A 199 4.15 -6.33 -24.29
C GLU A 199 4.65 -6.60 -25.72
N GLN A 200 5.03 -5.54 -26.45
CA GLN A 200 5.59 -5.68 -27.80
C GLN A 200 6.92 -6.45 -27.80
N LEU A 201 7.77 -6.23 -26.80
CA LEU A 201 9.03 -6.97 -26.65
C LEU A 201 8.79 -8.43 -26.33
N LEU A 202 7.89 -8.74 -25.41
CA LEU A 202 7.50 -10.13 -25.10
C LEU A 202 6.93 -10.84 -26.31
N GLN A 203 6.06 -10.17 -27.07
CA GLN A 203 5.56 -10.70 -28.35
C GLN A 203 6.68 -10.89 -29.38
N GLY A 204 7.66 -9.98 -29.41
CA GLY A 204 8.86 -10.09 -30.25
C GLY A 204 9.68 -11.33 -29.90
N VAL A 205 9.93 -11.56 -28.61
CA VAL A 205 10.61 -12.76 -28.10
C VAL A 205 9.84 -14.03 -28.48
N ALA A 206 8.53 -14.05 -28.27
CA ALA A 206 7.69 -15.19 -28.63
C ALA A 206 7.72 -15.49 -30.15
N LYS A 207 7.67 -14.44 -30.99
CA LYS A 207 7.83 -14.57 -32.45
C LYS A 207 9.21 -15.07 -32.83
N ALA A 208 10.27 -14.58 -32.20
CA ALA A 208 11.64 -15.03 -32.43
C ALA A 208 11.83 -16.48 -32.05
N MET A 209 11.27 -16.92 -30.91
CA MET A 209 11.26 -18.32 -30.51
C MET A 209 10.50 -19.19 -31.51
N ASN A 210 9.28 -18.81 -31.89
CA ASN A 210 8.51 -19.54 -32.91
C ASN A 210 9.24 -19.57 -34.25
N ALA A 211 9.92 -18.51 -34.65
CA ALA A 211 10.69 -18.46 -35.87
C ALA A 211 11.96 -19.34 -35.82
N SER A 212 12.51 -19.61 -34.63
CA SER A 212 13.62 -20.55 -34.48
C SER A 212 13.22 -22.00 -34.77
N TYR A 213 11.93 -22.32 -34.65
CA TYR A 213 11.35 -23.63 -35.02
C TYR A 213 10.80 -23.63 -36.45
N ALA A 214 10.77 -22.51 -37.15
CA ALA A 214 10.28 -22.39 -38.53
C ALA A 214 11.39 -22.66 -39.55
N VAL A 215 10.98 -22.77 -40.81
CA VAL A 215 11.82 -23.09 -41.98
C VAL A 215 13.24 -22.51 -41.91
N ASN A 216 14.23 -23.37 -41.75
CA ASN A 216 15.63 -22.98 -41.53
C ASN A 216 16.42 -22.82 -42.83
N GLY A 217 15.79 -22.99 -44.00
CA GLY A 217 16.46 -22.87 -45.28
C GLY A 217 15.56 -23.17 -46.46
N VAL A 218 16.11 -23.06 -47.67
CA VAL A 218 15.45 -23.44 -48.91
C VAL A 218 16.10 -24.70 -49.45
N VAL A 219 15.27 -25.65 -49.86
CA VAL A 219 15.73 -26.84 -50.63
C VAL A 219 15.54 -26.58 -52.10
N LYS A 220 16.64 -26.50 -52.80
CA LYS A 220 16.65 -26.33 -54.26
C LYS A 220 16.82 -27.69 -54.92
N TYR A 221 15.88 -28.06 -55.82
CA TYR A 221 15.99 -29.23 -56.63
C TYR A 221 16.62 -28.83 -58.01
N ASN A 222 17.68 -29.53 -58.41
CA ASN A 222 18.39 -29.28 -59.65
C ASN A 222 17.75 -29.99 -60.87
N THR A 223 16.54 -30.50 -60.75
CA THR A 223 15.75 -31.18 -61.80
C THR A 223 14.37 -30.57 -61.89
N LEU A 224 13.81 -30.47 -63.12
CA LEU A 224 12.43 -30.08 -63.32
C LEU A 224 11.52 -31.14 -62.71
N ILE A 225 10.79 -30.76 -61.65
CA ILE A 225 9.87 -31.61 -60.89
C ILE A 225 8.48 -31.04 -61.13
N ASP A 226 7.50 -31.91 -61.34
CA ASP A 226 6.08 -31.58 -61.45
C ASP A 226 5.52 -31.08 -60.13
N ASP A 227 4.60 -30.08 -60.13
CA ASP A 227 4.06 -29.41 -58.95
C ASP A 227 3.48 -30.39 -57.92
N GLY A 228 2.82 -31.44 -58.36
CA GLY A 228 2.27 -32.49 -57.48
C GLY A 228 3.33 -33.31 -56.75
N THR A 229 4.54 -33.40 -57.32
CA THR A 229 5.69 -34.08 -56.68
C THR A 229 6.40 -33.15 -55.71
N VAL A 230 6.43 -31.84 -55.97
CA VAL A 230 6.98 -30.83 -55.06
C VAL A 230 6.22 -30.80 -53.72
N GLU A 231 4.90 -30.83 -53.79
CA GLU A 231 4.03 -30.81 -52.64
C GLU A 231 4.19 -32.04 -51.75
N LYS A 232 4.29 -33.23 -52.33
CA LYS A 232 4.58 -34.51 -51.64
C LYS A 232 5.95 -34.50 -50.97
N ASN A 233 6.99 -33.99 -51.68
CA ASN A 233 8.33 -33.89 -51.14
C ASN A 233 8.41 -32.86 -50.02
N LEU A 234 7.63 -31.77 -50.08
CA LEU A 234 7.53 -30.77 -48.99
C LEU A 234 6.91 -31.39 -47.76
N GLN A 235 5.80 -32.08 -47.88
CA GLN A 235 5.12 -32.77 -46.76
C GLN A 235 6.01 -33.85 -46.11
N GLU A 236 6.78 -34.58 -46.91
CA GLU A 236 7.72 -35.57 -46.40
C GLU A 236 8.91 -34.92 -45.68
N LEU A 237 9.40 -33.76 -46.19
CA LEU A 237 10.43 -32.96 -45.57
C LEU A 237 9.95 -32.41 -44.22
N GLU A 238 8.74 -31.84 -44.17
CA GLU A 238 8.13 -31.35 -42.92
C GLU A 238 7.97 -32.45 -41.87
N ARG A 239 7.56 -33.65 -42.35
CA ARG A 239 7.44 -34.82 -41.46
C ARG A 239 8.79 -35.27 -40.91
N LYS A 240 9.83 -35.26 -41.76
CA LYS A 240 11.20 -35.62 -41.35
C LYS A 240 11.78 -34.55 -40.41
N LEU A 241 11.50 -33.27 -40.63
CA LEU A 241 11.89 -32.15 -39.71
C LEU A 241 11.22 -32.27 -38.35
N LYS A 242 9.94 -32.54 -38.30
CA LYS A 242 9.18 -32.73 -37.05
C LYS A 242 9.65 -33.93 -36.22
N ASN A 243 10.12 -35.00 -36.91
CA ASN A 243 10.51 -36.24 -36.25
C ASN A 243 12.04 -36.36 -36.03
N SER A 244 12.83 -35.39 -36.46
CA SER A 244 14.28 -35.39 -36.32
C SER A 244 14.71 -34.82 -34.97
N GLU A 245 14.96 -35.66 -33.99
CA GLU A 245 15.53 -35.26 -32.69
C GLU A 245 17.02 -34.82 -32.83
N SER A 246 17.72 -35.19 -33.90
CA SER A 246 19.12 -34.90 -34.11
C SER A 246 19.43 -33.59 -34.82
N GLY A 247 18.42 -32.90 -35.36
CA GLY A 247 18.59 -31.64 -36.10
C GLY A 247 19.26 -31.82 -37.49
N PHE A 248 19.56 -33.06 -37.91
CA PHE A 248 20.14 -33.35 -39.23
C PHE A 248 19.08 -33.93 -40.15
N LEU A 249 19.06 -33.41 -41.41
CA LEU A 249 18.15 -33.84 -42.44
C LEU A 249 18.96 -34.57 -43.51
N PRO A 250 18.71 -35.87 -43.81
CA PRO A 250 19.31 -36.54 -44.93
C PRO A 250 18.69 -36.01 -46.22
N LEU A 251 19.49 -35.44 -47.09
CA LEU A 251 19.11 -34.97 -48.44
C LEU A 251 19.64 -35.94 -49.50
N ASP A 252 18.85 -36.14 -50.54
CA ASP A 252 19.28 -36.91 -51.73
C ASP A 252 20.21 -36.03 -52.59
N LEU A 253 21.09 -36.65 -53.40
CA LEU A 253 22.09 -36.02 -54.25
C LEU A 253 21.46 -34.99 -55.25
N LYS A 254 20.16 -34.95 -55.41
CA LYS A 254 19.43 -34.02 -56.31
C LYS A 254 18.94 -32.75 -55.64
N ALA A 255 19.15 -32.56 -54.34
CA ALA A 255 18.65 -31.45 -53.57
C ALA A 255 19.81 -30.73 -52.85
N GLU A 256 19.83 -29.43 -52.91
CA GLU A 256 20.78 -28.55 -52.23
C GLU A 256 20.03 -27.76 -51.17
N PHE A 257 20.49 -27.82 -49.92
CA PHE A 257 19.92 -27.07 -48.79
C PHE A 257 20.76 -25.81 -48.57
N THR A 258 20.13 -24.67 -48.73
CA THR A 258 20.73 -23.38 -48.39
C THR A 258 20.11 -22.90 -47.07
N PRO A 259 20.85 -22.90 -45.96
CA PRO A 259 20.34 -22.38 -44.69
C PRO A 259 20.16 -20.87 -44.78
N PHE A 260 19.10 -20.38 -44.16
CA PHE A 260 18.96 -18.93 -43.94
C PHE A 260 19.84 -18.52 -42.74
N GLU A 261 20.80 -17.63 -42.97
CA GLU A 261 21.47 -16.93 -41.89
C GLU A 261 20.50 -15.94 -41.22
N ARG A 262 19.69 -16.42 -40.30
CA ARG A 262 18.87 -15.53 -39.48
C ARG A 262 19.67 -15.11 -38.26
N LYS A 263 20.12 -13.87 -38.22
CA LYS A 263 20.47 -13.22 -36.99
C LYS A 263 19.18 -12.97 -36.21
N SER A 264 18.79 -13.94 -35.39
CA SER A 264 17.74 -13.72 -34.39
C SER A 264 18.32 -12.75 -33.38
N GLU A 265 18.06 -11.46 -33.54
CA GLU A 265 18.26 -10.50 -32.46
C GLU A 265 17.25 -10.83 -31.38
N ILE A 266 17.60 -11.74 -30.49
CA ILE A 266 16.87 -11.99 -29.25
C ILE A 266 17.05 -10.72 -28.43
N VAL A 267 15.92 -10.15 -27.99
CA VAL A 267 15.92 -8.98 -27.10
C VAL A 267 16.83 -9.28 -25.91
N ASP A 268 17.80 -8.41 -25.66
CA ASP A 268 18.75 -8.59 -24.56
C ASP A 268 18.02 -8.60 -23.21
N ASP A 269 18.36 -9.55 -22.36
CA ASP A 269 17.85 -9.70 -20.98
C ASP A 269 17.95 -8.39 -20.18
N LYS A 270 19.00 -7.60 -20.41
CA LYS A 270 19.17 -6.27 -19.80
C LYS A 270 18.08 -5.27 -20.20
N THR A 271 17.61 -5.35 -21.44
CA THR A 271 16.53 -4.46 -21.93
C THR A 271 15.20 -4.83 -21.29
N LEU A 272 14.89 -6.11 -21.16
CA LEU A 272 13.68 -6.57 -20.46
C LEU A 272 13.71 -6.17 -18.97
N LYS A 273 14.79 -6.44 -18.27
CA LYS A 273 14.98 -6.01 -16.89
C LYS A 273 14.86 -4.50 -16.71
N PHE A 274 15.45 -3.72 -17.61
CA PHE A 274 15.37 -2.26 -17.55
C PHE A 274 13.91 -1.76 -17.65
N ILE A 275 13.10 -2.39 -18.48
CA ILE A 275 11.69 -1.99 -18.66
C ILE A 275 10.88 -2.37 -17.44
N ASP A 276 11.06 -3.58 -16.91
CA ASP A 276 10.40 -4.02 -15.69
C ASP A 276 10.75 -3.10 -14.51
N GLU A 277 12.03 -2.81 -14.32
CA GLU A 277 12.46 -1.85 -13.30
C GLU A 277 11.91 -0.44 -13.53
N LYS A 278 11.70 -0.02 -14.78
CA LYS A 278 11.09 1.27 -15.07
C LYS A 278 9.62 1.32 -14.65
N ILE A 279 8.88 0.22 -14.83
CA ILE A 279 7.50 0.08 -14.35
C ILE A 279 7.48 0.07 -12.82
N LEU A 280 8.33 -0.70 -12.17
CA LEU A 280 8.43 -0.77 -10.72
C LEU A 280 8.78 0.60 -10.11
N ARG A 281 9.73 1.33 -10.72
CA ARG A 281 10.10 2.70 -10.30
C ARG A 281 8.97 3.71 -10.42
N TYR A 282 8.03 3.52 -11.37
CA TYR A 282 6.85 4.36 -11.46
C TYR A 282 5.99 4.29 -10.18
N PHE A 283 5.88 3.10 -9.60
CA PHE A 283 5.17 2.89 -8.34
C PHE A 283 6.05 3.12 -7.09
N GLY A 284 7.33 3.39 -7.26
CA GLY A 284 8.27 3.57 -6.17
C GLY A 284 8.64 2.25 -5.46
N VAL A 285 8.52 1.11 -6.14
CA VAL A 285 8.86 -0.21 -5.61
C VAL A 285 10.25 -0.61 -6.10
N PRO A 286 11.25 -0.79 -5.22
CA PRO A 286 12.55 -1.33 -5.59
C PRO A 286 12.44 -2.84 -5.89
N LEU A 287 13.21 -3.32 -6.87
CA LEU A 287 13.23 -4.75 -7.23
C LEU A 287 13.63 -5.63 -6.04
N ALA A 288 14.58 -5.19 -5.23
CA ALA A 288 15.03 -5.91 -4.03
C ALA A 288 13.87 -6.18 -3.05
N ILE A 289 12.96 -5.23 -2.87
CA ILE A 289 11.76 -5.40 -2.03
C ILE A 289 10.81 -6.44 -2.62
N LEU A 290 10.61 -6.38 -3.95
CA LEU A 290 9.72 -7.31 -4.64
C LEU A 290 10.22 -8.76 -4.55
N THR A 291 11.53 -8.97 -4.69
CA THR A 291 12.17 -10.30 -4.61
C THR A 291 12.38 -10.80 -3.19
N GLY A 292 12.25 -9.93 -2.19
CA GLY A 292 12.52 -10.27 -0.79
C GLY A 292 13.99 -10.30 -0.41
N ASP A 293 14.89 -9.93 -1.31
CA ASP A 293 16.35 -9.86 -1.09
C ASP A 293 16.78 -8.41 -0.86
N TYR A 294 16.44 -7.89 0.31
CA TYR A 294 16.69 -6.49 0.66
C TYR A 294 17.41 -6.34 2.01
N ALA A 295 18.27 -5.33 2.07
CA ALA A 295 18.83 -4.86 3.32
C ALA A 295 17.83 -3.98 4.08
N LYS A 296 18.02 -3.82 5.39
CA LYS A 296 17.17 -3.00 6.24
C LYS A 296 17.03 -1.56 5.72
N GLU A 297 18.13 -0.97 5.32
CA GLU A 297 18.21 0.40 4.83
C GLU A 297 17.38 0.60 3.55
N GLN A 298 17.33 -0.45 2.71
CA GLN A 298 16.50 -0.43 1.48
C GLN A 298 15.01 -0.47 1.82
N TYR A 299 14.63 -1.26 2.83
CA TYR A 299 13.25 -1.30 3.29
C TYR A 299 12.83 0.01 3.97
N GLU A 300 13.68 0.58 4.82
CA GLU A 300 13.43 1.88 5.45
C GLU A 300 13.26 3.00 4.39
N ALA A 301 14.10 3.02 3.37
CA ALA A 301 13.98 3.97 2.27
C ALA A 301 12.68 3.77 1.47
N PHE A 302 12.27 2.54 1.21
CA PHE A 302 10.99 2.21 0.56
C PHE A 302 9.82 2.68 1.42
N TYR A 303 9.83 2.38 2.71
CA TYR A 303 8.79 2.81 3.63
C TYR A 303 8.66 4.34 3.67
N GLN A 304 9.74 5.05 3.95
CA GLN A 304 9.73 6.51 4.08
C GLN A 304 9.33 7.22 2.79
N LYS A 305 9.77 6.71 1.64
CA LYS A 305 9.54 7.36 0.36
C LYS A 305 8.18 7.00 -0.26
N THR A 306 7.74 5.76 -0.13
CA THR A 306 6.56 5.24 -0.85
C THR A 306 5.36 5.03 0.07
N LEU A 307 5.55 4.38 1.22
CA LEU A 307 4.43 3.99 2.08
C LEU A 307 4.01 5.10 3.05
N GLU A 308 4.95 5.74 3.72
CA GLU A 308 4.66 6.75 4.74
C GLU A 308 3.79 7.92 4.24
N PRO A 309 4.00 8.49 3.04
CA PRO A 309 3.11 9.53 2.51
C PRO A 309 1.67 9.04 2.33
N ILE A 310 1.48 7.79 1.93
CA ILE A 310 0.15 7.18 1.77
C ILE A 310 -0.49 6.98 3.15
N VAL A 311 0.25 6.40 4.10
CA VAL A 311 -0.18 6.20 5.50
C VAL A 311 -0.64 7.52 6.10
N LYS A 312 0.15 8.58 5.96
CA LYS A 312 -0.17 9.92 6.48
C LYS A 312 -1.42 10.51 5.81
N SER A 313 -1.58 10.31 4.50
CA SER A 313 -2.76 10.77 3.77
C SER A 313 -4.04 10.07 4.26
N ILE A 314 -3.98 8.75 4.47
CA ILE A 314 -5.09 7.95 4.99
C ILE A 314 -5.45 8.41 6.41
N SER A 315 -4.46 8.49 7.31
CA SER A 315 -4.63 8.95 8.69
C SER A 315 -5.34 10.31 8.75
N GLN A 316 -4.88 11.25 7.95
CA GLN A 316 -5.47 12.59 7.89
C GLN A 316 -6.89 12.60 7.32
N ALA A 317 -7.18 11.79 6.30
CA ALA A 317 -8.51 11.70 5.70
C ALA A 317 -9.53 11.08 6.68
N PHE A 318 -9.15 10.00 7.36
CA PHE A 318 -9.97 9.38 8.40
C PHE A 318 -10.21 10.36 9.56
N THR A 319 -9.16 10.97 10.08
CA THR A 319 -9.26 11.97 11.14
C THR A 319 -10.18 13.15 10.74
N LYS A 320 -10.07 13.61 9.49
CA LYS A 320 -10.88 14.72 8.99
C LYS A 320 -12.36 14.40 8.98
N LYS A 321 -12.74 13.16 8.66
CA LYS A 321 -14.13 12.78 8.39
C LYS A 321 -14.81 12.07 9.57
N LEU A 322 -14.08 11.30 10.36
CA LEU A 322 -14.64 10.59 11.50
C LEU A 322 -14.81 11.46 12.74
N PHE A 323 -14.05 12.54 12.85
CA PHE A 323 -14.12 13.42 14.02
C PHE A 323 -14.62 14.82 13.65
N THR A 324 -15.46 15.38 14.52
CA THR A 324 -15.89 16.78 14.48
C THR A 324 -14.72 17.73 14.74
N LYS A 325 -14.87 19.01 14.42
CA LYS A 325 -13.85 20.03 14.72
C LYS A 325 -13.51 20.08 16.21
N ARG A 326 -14.52 19.91 17.09
CA ARG A 326 -14.34 19.91 18.54
C ARG A 326 -13.54 18.70 19.01
N GLU A 327 -13.87 17.51 18.55
CA GLU A 327 -13.13 16.29 18.93
C GLU A 327 -11.67 16.35 18.47
N LYS A 328 -11.41 16.88 17.27
CA LYS A 328 -10.03 17.12 16.79
C LYS A 328 -9.27 18.12 17.66
N ALA A 329 -9.93 19.16 18.17
CA ALA A 329 -9.32 20.12 19.09
C ALA A 329 -8.93 19.47 20.45
N PHE A 330 -9.63 18.40 20.84
CA PHE A 330 -9.27 17.59 22.01
C PHE A 330 -8.24 16.50 21.70
N GLY A 331 -7.55 16.56 20.55
CA GLY A 331 -6.46 15.68 20.19
C GLY A 331 -6.87 14.33 19.61
N ASN A 332 -8.17 14.09 19.30
CA ASN A 332 -8.60 12.82 18.70
C ASN A 332 -8.13 12.71 17.24
N ARG A 333 -7.49 11.61 16.91
CA ARG A 333 -6.98 11.29 15.58
C ARG A 333 -7.06 9.78 15.31
N VAL A 334 -7.05 9.42 14.03
CA VAL A 334 -6.78 8.05 13.60
C VAL A 334 -5.35 7.99 13.14
N GLU A 335 -4.58 7.08 13.68
CA GLU A 335 -3.23 6.79 13.22
C GLU A 335 -3.13 5.34 12.76
N LEU A 336 -2.31 5.11 11.74
CA LEU A 336 -2.02 3.77 11.26
C LEU A 336 -0.62 3.41 11.74
N TYR A 337 -0.58 2.52 12.71
CA TYR A 337 0.69 1.99 13.18
C TYR A 337 1.02 0.71 12.42
N PRO A 338 2.28 0.53 12.01
CA PRO A 338 2.72 -0.81 11.66
C PRO A 338 2.50 -1.70 12.89
N ALA A 339 1.80 -2.81 12.71
CA ALA A 339 1.60 -3.77 13.78
C ALA A 339 2.97 -4.16 14.31
N GLU A 340 3.27 -3.73 15.53
CA GLU A 340 4.51 -3.99 16.29
C GLU A 340 5.80 -3.79 15.47
N LEU A 341 6.72 -2.98 15.91
CA LEU A 341 8.17 -2.89 15.57
C LEU A 341 8.65 -3.81 14.40
N ILE A 342 7.89 -3.83 13.29
CA ILE A 342 8.07 -4.76 12.15
C ILE A 342 9.45 -4.59 11.51
N PHE A 343 10.04 -3.41 11.70
CA PHE A 343 11.32 -3.06 11.07
C PHE A 343 12.56 -3.47 11.88
N MET A 344 12.37 -3.96 13.12
CA MET A 344 13.48 -4.38 13.94
C MET A 344 13.68 -5.89 13.86
N THR A 345 14.91 -6.30 13.51
CA THR A 345 15.31 -7.69 13.67
C THR A 345 15.22 -8.10 15.14
N ILE A 346 15.13 -9.39 15.40
CA ILE A 346 15.13 -9.90 16.78
C ILE A 346 16.33 -9.35 17.55
N SER A 347 17.50 -9.29 16.93
CA SER A 347 18.72 -8.74 17.53
C SER A 347 18.58 -7.28 17.92
N GLN A 348 17.97 -6.47 17.05
CA GLN A 348 17.71 -5.04 17.32
C GLN A 348 16.66 -4.82 18.39
N LYS A 349 15.63 -5.67 18.43
CA LYS A 349 14.63 -5.65 19.50
C LYS A 349 15.27 -5.95 20.86
N ILE A 350 16.18 -6.93 20.88
CA ILE A 350 16.96 -7.29 22.09
C ILE A 350 17.85 -6.12 22.50
N GLU A 351 18.55 -5.50 21.56
CA GLU A 351 19.40 -4.33 21.81
C GLU A 351 18.59 -3.15 22.35
N MET A 352 17.44 -2.82 21.72
CA MET A 352 16.54 -1.77 22.18
C MET A 352 16.03 -2.04 23.60
N VAL A 353 15.62 -3.28 23.90
CA VAL A 353 15.22 -3.66 25.25
C VAL A 353 16.40 -3.52 26.22
N GLY A 354 17.60 -3.93 25.81
CA GLY A 354 18.82 -3.77 26.59
C GLY A 354 19.14 -2.32 26.95
N GLN A 355 18.87 -1.39 26.03
CA GLN A 355 19.10 0.05 26.22
C GLN A 355 17.98 0.71 27.05
N LEU A 356 16.71 0.38 26.76
CA LEU A 356 15.56 1.04 27.41
C LEU A 356 15.15 0.42 28.75
N ALA A 357 15.37 -0.89 28.94
CA ALA A 357 14.99 -1.53 30.19
C ALA A 357 15.67 -0.93 31.44
N PRO A 358 16.96 -0.59 31.41
CA PRO A 358 17.63 0.01 32.57
C PRO A 358 17.11 1.40 32.93
N THR A 359 16.55 2.12 31.98
CA THR A 359 16.03 3.51 32.18
C THR A 359 14.66 3.53 32.85
N GLY A 360 13.95 2.38 32.94
CA GLY A 360 12.58 2.33 33.40
C GLY A 360 11.56 2.86 32.38
N ALA A 361 11.95 3.08 31.14
CA ALA A 361 11.07 3.55 30.06
C ALA A 361 10.08 2.47 29.58
N MET A 362 10.36 1.18 29.83
CA MET A 362 9.54 0.06 29.39
C MET A 362 8.88 -0.67 30.56
N PHE A 363 7.61 -1.05 30.40
CA PHE A 363 6.95 -1.95 31.32
C PHE A 363 7.42 -3.40 31.15
N GLU A 364 7.37 -4.19 32.23
CA GLU A 364 7.85 -5.58 32.19
C GLU A 364 7.06 -6.46 31.21
N ASN A 365 5.76 -6.22 31.07
CA ASN A 365 4.95 -6.93 30.10
C ASN A 365 5.26 -6.54 28.63
N GLU A 366 5.67 -5.31 28.38
CA GLU A 366 6.15 -4.90 27.06
C GLU A 366 7.44 -5.61 26.68
N LYS A 367 8.39 -5.70 27.61
CA LYS A 367 9.64 -6.47 27.41
C LYS A 367 9.33 -7.92 27.08
N ARG A 368 8.41 -8.54 27.83
CA ARG A 368 7.97 -9.92 27.58
C ARG A 368 7.37 -10.10 26.18
N THR A 369 6.49 -9.18 25.77
CA THR A 369 5.83 -9.22 24.46
C THR A 369 6.86 -9.10 23.32
N ILE A 370 7.86 -8.25 23.48
CA ILE A 370 8.94 -8.11 22.49
C ILE A 370 9.73 -9.42 22.29
N TYR A 371 9.90 -10.20 23.37
CA TYR A 371 10.51 -11.53 23.31
C TYR A 371 9.53 -12.65 22.90
N GLY A 372 8.27 -12.31 22.54
CA GLY A 372 7.23 -13.29 22.21
C GLY A 372 6.67 -14.04 23.41
N LEU A 373 6.91 -13.56 24.63
CA LEU A 373 6.38 -14.12 25.86
C LEU A 373 5.01 -13.49 26.20
N ARG A 374 4.10 -14.29 26.74
CA ARG A 374 2.78 -13.79 27.16
C ARG A 374 2.91 -12.79 28.32
N PRO A 375 2.13 -11.69 28.33
CA PRO A 375 2.01 -10.81 29.49
C PRO A 375 1.56 -11.59 30.74
N LEU A 376 2.06 -11.18 31.90
CA LEU A 376 1.67 -11.75 33.20
C LEU A 376 0.85 -10.71 33.96
N PRO A 377 -0.32 -11.08 34.54
CA PRO A 377 -1.15 -10.15 35.31
C PRO A 377 -0.39 -9.53 36.51
N GLU A 378 0.54 -10.29 37.08
CA GLU A 378 1.35 -9.87 38.25
C GLU A 378 2.36 -8.74 37.89
N LEU A 379 2.67 -8.58 36.62
CA LEU A 379 3.59 -7.59 36.09
C LEU A 379 2.89 -6.39 35.43
N GLU A 380 1.57 -6.33 35.49
CA GLU A 380 0.81 -5.22 34.93
C GLU A 380 1.16 -3.91 35.63
N GLY A 381 1.53 -2.88 34.85
CA GLY A 381 1.94 -1.58 35.37
C GLY A 381 3.30 -1.54 36.07
N LYS A 382 4.01 -2.67 36.20
CA LYS A 382 5.34 -2.71 36.81
C LYS A 382 6.42 -2.36 35.81
N ARG A 383 7.34 -1.51 36.22
CA ARG A 383 8.57 -1.17 35.50
C ARG A 383 9.73 -1.11 36.48
N TYR A 384 10.87 -1.66 36.09
CA TYR A 384 12.08 -1.62 36.86
C TYR A 384 13.10 -0.72 36.17
N MET A 385 13.84 0.04 36.95
CA MET A 385 14.94 0.88 36.48
C MET A 385 16.22 0.51 37.22
N SER A 386 17.34 0.73 36.57
CA SER A 386 18.64 0.62 37.21
C SER A 386 18.85 1.79 38.17
N LEU A 387 19.31 1.50 39.38
CA LEU A 387 19.69 2.54 40.35
C LEU A 387 20.93 3.36 39.93
N ASN A 388 21.59 2.98 38.84
CA ASN A 388 22.75 3.71 38.31
C ASN A 388 22.39 4.98 37.54
N TRP A 389 21.07 5.25 37.33
CA TRP A 389 20.59 6.45 36.63
C TRP A 389 19.98 7.42 37.63
N VAL A 390 20.46 8.64 37.63
CA VAL A 390 19.96 9.75 38.44
C VAL A 390 19.44 10.83 37.52
N ASP A 391 18.37 11.51 37.91
CA ASP A 391 17.86 12.68 37.19
C ASP A 391 18.98 13.69 36.98
N ALA A 392 19.17 14.18 35.76
CA ALA A 392 20.23 15.10 35.40
C ALA A 392 20.18 16.37 36.26
N ASP A 393 18.98 16.86 36.62
CA ASP A 393 18.80 18.05 37.46
C ASP A 393 19.13 17.75 38.94
N MET A 394 19.09 16.50 39.37
CA MET A 394 19.44 16.05 40.71
C MET A 394 20.85 15.48 40.83
N ALA A 395 21.55 15.27 39.71
CA ALA A 395 22.85 14.61 39.68
C ALA A 395 23.91 15.36 40.57
N ALA A 396 23.89 16.69 40.56
CA ALA A 396 24.79 17.47 41.40
C ALA A 396 24.50 17.33 42.90
N GLN A 397 23.21 17.25 43.29
CA GLN A 397 22.79 17.04 44.69
C GLN A 397 23.11 15.62 45.15
N TYR A 398 22.92 14.62 44.29
CA TYR A 398 23.25 13.24 44.59
C TYR A 398 24.76 13.03 44.81
N GLN A 399 25.59 13.68 43.99
CA GLN A 399 27.05 13.66 44.15
C GLN A 399 27.52 14.40 45.43
N LEU A 400 26.84 15.47 45.80
CA LEU A 400 27.17 16.25 47.02
C LEU A 400 26.60 15.58 48.27
N GLY A 401 25.42 14.94 48.21
CA GLY A 401 24.77 14.27 49.35
C GLY A 401 25.53 13.06 49.84
N ASN A 402 26.26 12.36 48.96
CA ASN A 402 27.09 11.21 49.36
C ASN A 402 28.35 11.57 50.18
N LYS A 403 28.72 12.86 50.24
CA LYS A 403 29.83 13.31 51.08
C LYS A 403 29.50 13.61 52.53
N ASN A 404 28.22 13.70 52.90
CA ASN A 404 27.81 14.10 54.25
C ASN A 404 27.34 12.93 55.17
N ASN A 405 27.36 11.70 54.71
CA ASN A 405 26.92 10.57 55.51
C ASN A 405 28.01 9.57 55.95
N VAL A 406 29.27 9.96 55.88
CA VAL A 406 30.31 9.21 56.59
C VAL A 406 30.63 9.95 57.90
N LYS A 407 29.79 9.74 58.91
CA LYS A 407 30.22 9.86 60.28
C LYS A 407 31.18 8.69 60.53
N VAL A 408 32.44 8.98 60.47
CA VAL A 408 33.47 8.12 61.05
C VAL A 408 33.35 8.30 62.55
N ASP A 409 32.76 7.35 63.27
CA ASP A 409 32.91 7.25 64.72
C ASP A 409 34.40 6.93 64.98
N ILE A 410 35.15 7.96 65.33
CA ILE A 410 36.49 7.82 65.84
C ILE A 410 36.29 7.27 67.28
N ILE A 411 36.50 6.01 67.47
CA ILE A 411 36.67 5.41 68.78
C ILE A 411 37.95 5.97 69.34
N ASP A 412 37.81 6.83 70.34
CA ASP A 412 38.91 7.45 71.08
C ASP A 412 39.43 6.40 72.11
N GLU A 413 40.42 5.61 71.67
CA GLU A 413 41.15 4.69 72.54
C GLU A 413 42.25 5.43 73.35
N THR A 414 41.85 6.38 74.21
CA THR A 414 42.78 6.91 75.21
C THR A 414 42.04 7.18 76.50
N LYS A 415 41.79 6.14 77.30
CA LYS A 415 41.70 6.20 78.74
C LYS A 415 41.62 4.78 79.34
N GLU A 416 42.74 4.15 79.45
CA GLU A 416 43.01 3.26 80.60
C GLU A 416 44.52 3.27 80.88
N GLY A 417 44.82 3.86 82.01
CA GLY A 417 46.16 3.95 82.54
C GLY A 417 46.16 4.68 83.87
N VAL A 418 45.73 4.04 84.92
CA VAL A 418 46.37 3.92 86.25
C VAL A 418 45.46 3.11 87.12
#